data_09e2f5ec07be47e1f767669a15245142
#
_entry.id   09e2f5ec07be47e1f767669a15245142
#
_cell.length_a   1.000
_cell.length_b   1.000
_cell.length_c   1.000
_cell.angle_alpha   90.00
_cell.angle_beta   90.00
_cell.angle_gamma   90.00
#
_symmetry.space_group_name_H-M   'P 1'
#
loop_
_entity.id
_entity.type
_entity.pdbx_description
1 polymer ?
#
loop_
_entity_poly.entity_id
_entity_poly.type
_entity_poly.pdbx_seq_one_letter_code
_entity_poly.pdbx_strand_id
1 'polypeptide(L)'
;MRLKWPIVLFFGVLASVIILITVLVISEVKRHNLKNHSYNSRNILESSFLRTFTLDEDLQGSLCARKWRLWNILRKFSFIMLILALICTTILSSRPSRVLNANEQSSSRDIVLCLDVSGSTLPYDLEVINAYLKFVEHFQGERIGLSIFNSTSRTVFPLTDDYSLVKKQLQYASKLLDGVQTQDKIDNMQQKQYQQISTWLDGTQNRKEATSLIGDGLVSCAAMIPGVVYGSSSNSQKPHNRLNRSASIVLATDNVVSGKPVYSLKQALDLTKRANIQVDGLYSGSTQSENENTTNQMRELIEKNGGIFLTQHNSDSVLALVRKIEQQHTIMQKDSTQSALSDDPSIATIFAVIFVTLWLISARRIKR
;
A
#
# COMPACT_ATOMS: atom_id res chain seq x y z
N MET A 1 -5.90 -16.84 -1.60
CA MET A 1 -6.31 -16.37 -2.93
C MET A 1 -7.79 -15.99 -2.87
N ARG A 2 -8.14 -14.78 -3.25
CA ARG A 2 -9.55 -14.36 -3.44
C ARG A 2 -9.79 -14.15 -4.92
N LEU A 3 -10.98 -14.54 -5.40
CA LEU A 3 -11.38 -14.35 -6.78
C LEU A 3 -12.03 -12.96 -6.88
N LYS A 4 -11.55 -12.13 -7.79
CA LYS A 4 -12.08 -10.77 -7.98
C LYS A 4 -13.50 -10.81 -8.60
N TRP A 5 -13.77 -11.83 -9.44
CA TRP A 5 -15.00 -11.96 -10.18
C TRP A 5 -15.58 -13.40 -10.08
N PRO A 6 -16.12 -13.81 -8.89
CA PRO A 6 -16.64 -15.17 -8.70
C PRO A 6 -17.83 -15.48 -9.64
N ILE A 7 -18.59 -14.44 -10.03
CA ILE A 7 -19.72 -14.58 -10.97
C ILE A 7 -19.23 -15.04 -12.36
N VAL A 8 -18.10 -14.51 -12.83
CA VAL A 8 -17.51 -14.90 -14.13
C VAL A 8 -17.06 -16.35 -14.12
N LEU A 9 -16.52 -16.83 -13.00
CA LEU A 9 -16.17 -18.26 -12.84
C LEU A 9 -17.43 -19.13 -12.93
N PHE A 10 -18.51 -18.77 -12.24
CA PHE A 10 -19.75 -19.54 -12.26
C PHE A 10 -20.32 -19.65 -13.68
N PHE A 11 -20.45 -18.54 -14.40
CA PHE A 11 -20.94 -18.54 -15.79
C PHE A 11 -19.97 -19.24 -16.75
N GLY A 12 -18.66 -19.09 -16.56
CA GLY A 12 -17.65 -19.77 -17.36
C GLY A 12 -17.69 -21.30 -17.21
N VAL A 13 -17.85 -21.81 -15.99
CA VAL A 13 -18.05 -23.25 -15.73
C VAL A 13 -19.36 -23.73 -16.31
N LEU A 14 -20.45 -22.99 -16.14
CA LEU A 14 -21.75 -23.34 -16.70
C LEU A 14 -21.67 -23.45 -18.24
N ALA A 15 -21.09 -22.48 -18.91
CA ALA A 15 -20.89 -22.48 -20.35
C ALA A 15 -20.00 -23.65 -20.81
N SER A 16 -18.94 -23.99 -20.10
CA SER A 16 -18.06 -25.12 -20.42
C SER A 16 -18.78 -26.45 -20.28
N VAL A 17 -19.63 -26.61 -19.27
CA VAL A 17 -20.49 -27.82 -19.10
C VAL A 17 -21.49 -27.93 -20.21
N ILE A 18 -22.16 -26.84 -20.61
CA ILE A 18 -23.12 -26.85 -21.73
C ILE A 18 -22.43 -27.27 -23.03
N ILE A 19 -21.25 -26.69 -23.33
CA ILE A 19 -20.47 -27.07 -24.52
C ILE A 19 -20.12 -28.56 -24.49
N LEU A 20 -19.71 -29.07 -23.33
CA LEU A 20 -19.34 -30.49 -23.18
C LEU A 20 -20.55 -31.42 -23.40
N ILE A 21 -21.70 -31.06 -22.84
CA ILE A 21 -22.95 -31.82 -23.04
C ILE A 21 -23.37 -31.78 -24.53
N THR A 22 -23.33 -30.62 -25.18
CA THR A 22 -23.69 -30.50 -26.59
C THR A 22 -22.79 -31.35 -27.50
N VAL A 23 -21.47 -31.35 -27.26
CA VAL A 23 -20.51 -32.18 -27.99
C VAL A 23 -20.80 -33.68 -27.79
N LEU A 24 -21.09 -34.09 -26.54
CA LEU A 24 -21.45 -35.48 -26.23
C LEU A 24 -22.76 -35.90 -26.94
N VAL A 25 -23.80 -35.07 -26.87
CA VAL A 25 -25.08 -35.32 -27.52
C VAL A 25 -24.91 -35.42 -29.03
N ILE A 26 -24.21 -34.50 -29.68
CA ILE A 26 -23.91 -34.53 -31.11
C ILE A 26 -23.14 -35.81 -31.48
N SER A 27 -22.16 -36.23 -30.66
CA SER A 27 -21.39 -37.45 -30.91
C SER A 27 -22.24 -38.68 -30.80
N GLU A 28 -23.19 -38.76 -29.87
CA GLU A 28 -24.09 -39.88 -29.66
C GLU A 28 -25.16 -39.96 -30.77
N VAL A 29 -25.75 -38.80 -31.15
CA VAL A 29 -26.71 -38.73 -32.29
C VAL A 29 -26.03 -39.16 -33.60
N LYS A 30 -24.79 -38.70 -33.84
CA LYS A 30 -24.04 -39.14 -35.03
C LYS A 30 -23.75 -40.64 -35.02
N ARG A 31 -23.45 -41.20 -33.85
CA ARG A 31 -23.23 -42.65 -33.67
C ARG A 31 -24.50 -43.46 -33.89
N HIS A 32 -25.63 -42.95 -33.41
CA HIS A 32 -26.94 -43.59 -33.59
C HIS A 32 -27.39 -43.54 -35.05
N ASN A 33 -27.21 -42.41 -35.73
CA ASN A 33 -27.52 -42.28 -37.16
C ASN A 33 -26.66 -43.20 -38.04
N LEU A 34 -25.37 -43.36 -37.71
CA LEU A 34 -24.50 -44.31 -38.42
C LEU A 34 -24.92 -45.76 -38.22
N LYS A 35 -25.40 -46.14 -37.01
CA LYS A 35 -25.94 -47.50 -36.76
C LYS A 35 -27.21 -47.71 -37.51
N ASN A 36 -28.16 -46.78 -37.58
CA ASN A 36 -29.40 -46.87 -38.29
C ASN A 36 -29.21 -46.97 -39.83
N HIS A 37 -28.24 -46.25 -40.37
CA HIS A 37 -27.88 -46.29 -41.77
C HIS A 37 -27.28 -47.66 -42.15
N SER A 38 -26.45 -48.22 -41.25
CA SER A 38 -25.89 -49.59 -41.44
C SER A 38 -26.93 -50.67 -41.36
N TYR A 39 -27.96 -50.52 -40.50
CA TYR A 39 -29.08 -51.49 -40.39
C TYR A 39 -29.98 -51.44 -41.62
N ASN A 40 -30.30 -50.26 -42.15
CA ASN A 40 -31.14 -50.11 -43.34
C ASN A 40 -30.40 -50.57 -44.61
N SER A 41 -29.10 -50.41 -44.70
CA SER A 41 -28.28 -50.92 -45.83
C SER A 41 -28.15 -52.44 -45.81
N ARG A 42 -28.20 -53.13 -44.64
CA ARG A 42 -28.22 -54.60 -44.55
C ARG A 42 -29.47 -55.16 -45.15
N ASN A 43 -30.64 -54.58 -44.89
CA ASN A 43 -31.92 -55.08 -45.42
C ASN A 43 -32.08 -54.89 -46.93
N ILE A 44 -31.32 -53.97 -47.55
CA ILE A 44 -31.32 -53.75 -49.00
C ILE A 44 -30.33 -54.68 -49.72
N LEU A 45 -29.27 -55.12 -49.04
CA LEU A 45 -28.16 -55.90 -49.61
C LEU A 45 -28.35 -57.41 -49.51
N GLU A 46 -29.33 -57.89 -48.78
CA GLU A 46 -29.67 -59.33 -48.78
C GLU A 46 -30.23 -59.85 -50.15
N SER A 47 -30.52 -58.90 -51.04
CA SER A 47 -31.01 -59.23 -52.40
C SER A 47 -29.96 -59.17 -53.50
N SER A 48 -28.71 -58.84 -53.23
CA SER A 48 -27.68 -58.80 -54.24
C SER A 48 -26.40 -59.52 -53.77
N PHE A 49 -25.94 -60.47 -54.57
CA PHE A 49 -24.78 -61.36 -54.39
C PHE A 49 -23.40 -60.60 -54.32
N LEU A 50 -23.30 -59.44 -53.68
CA LEU A 50 -22.07 -58.73 -53.50
C LEU A 50 -21.43 -59.07 -52.15
N ARG A 51 -20.28 -59.75 -52.19
CA ARG A 51 -19.43 -59.99 -51.02
C ARG A 51 -19.05 -58.66 -50.42
N THR A 52 -19.70 -58.23 -49.35
CA THR A 52 -19.32 -57.10 -48.56
C THR A 52 -18.18 -57.50 -47.59
N PHE A 53 -17.00 -57.01 -47.82
CA PHE A 53 -15.89 -57.14 -46.86
C PHE A 53 -16.20 -56.26 -45.66
N THR A 54 -16.30 -56.85 -44.48
CA THR A 54 -16.48 -56.09 -43.23
C THR A 54 -15.12 -55.63 -42.73
N LEU A 55 -15.00 -54.35 -42.50
CA LEU A 55 -13.79 -53.71 -41.96
C LEU A 55 -13.32 -54.30 -40.60
N ASP A 56 -14.21 -55.06 -39.93
CA ASP A 56 -13.95 -55.71 -38.64
C ASP A 56 -12.92 -56.84 -38.75
N GLU A 57 -12.89 -57.57 -39.88
CA GLU A 57 -11.92 -58.68 -40.13
C GLU A 57 -10.52 -58.14 -40.42
N ASP A 58 -10.41 -57.00 -41.12
CA ASP A 58 -9.11 -56.32 -41.40
C ASP A 58 -8.52 -55.65 -40.15
N LEU A 59 -9.36 -55.24 -39.20
CA LEU A 59 -8.92 -54.65 -37.93
C LEU A 59 -8.44 -55.69 -36.90
N GLN A 60 -8.67 -56.99 -37.13
CA GLN A 60 -8.21 -58.06 -36.22
C GLN A 60 -6.73 -58.42 -36.42
N GLY A 61 -6.06 -57.92 -37.46
CA GLY A 61 -4.58 -58.00 -37.62
C GLY A 61 -3.85 -57.36 -36.47
N SER A 62 -2.85 -58.03 -35.89
CA SER A 62 -2.14 -57.57 -34.68
C SER A 62 -1.55 -56.16 -34.76
N LEU A 63 -1.14 -55.71 -35.93
CA LEU A 63 -0.59 -54.36 -36.20
C LEU A 63 -1.70 -53.30 -36.29
N CYS A 64 -2.83 -53.59 -36.92
CA CYS A 64 -3.97 -52.70 -37.06
C CYS A 64 -4.67 -52.47 -35.71
N ALA A 65 -4.88 -53.55 -34.94
CA ALA A 65 -5.46 -53.48 -33.60
C ALA A 65 -4.60 -52.60 -32.63
N ARG A 66 -3.28 -52.69 -32.74
CA ARG A 66 -2.36 -51.86 -31.92
C ARG A 66 -2.46 -50.38 -32.30
N LYS A 67 -2.47 -50.03 -33.59
CA LYS A 67 -2.63 -48.65 -34.08
C LYS A 67 -3.98 -48.06 -33.69
N TRP A 68 -5.08 -48.84 -33.79
CA TRP A 68 -6.42 -48.42 -33.44
C TRP A 68 -6.57 -48.16 -31.92
N ARG A 69 -5.96 -49.01 -31.07
CA ARG A 69 -5.90 -48.79 -29.61
C ARG A 69 -5.14 -47.52 -29.30
N LEU A 70 -3.99 -47.30 -29.91
CA LEU A 70 -3.20 -46.05 -29.74
C LEU A 70 -3.98 -44.82 -30.19
N TRP A 71 -4.68 -44.88 -31.30
CA TRP A 71 -5.51 -43.78 -31.80
C TRP A 71 -6.67 -43.46 -30.82
N ASN A 72 -7.35 -44.48 -30.27
CA ASN A 72 -8.40 -44.31 -29.28
C ASN A 72 -7.87 -43.70 -27.97
N ILE A 73 -6.68 -44.09 -27.51
CA ILE A 73 -6.02 -43.53 -26.33
C ILE A 73 -5.67 -42.08 -26.59
N LEU A 74 -5.04 -41.77 -27.72
CA LEU A 74 -4.66 -40.39 -28.08
C LEU A 74 -5.89 -39.49 -28.21
N ARG A 75 -6.99 -39.98 -28.75
CA ARG A 75 -8.25 -39.23 -28.86
C ARG A 75 -8.85 -38.92 -27.50
N LYS A 76 -8.87 -39.87 -26.57
CA LYS A 76 -9.33 -39.66 -25.19
C LYS A 76 -8.42 -38.69 -24.46
N PHE A 77 -7.10 -38.84 -24.61
CA PHE A 77 -6.11 -37.93 -24.01
C PHE A 77 -6.24 -36.51 -24.54
N SER A 78 -6.40 -36.33 -25.86
CA SER A 78 -6.62 -35.01 -26.47
C SER A 78 -7.87 -34.33 -25.92
N PHE A 79 -8.96 -35.08 -25.71
CA PHE A 79 -10.21 -34.58 -25.16
C PHE A 79 -10.05 -34.13 -23.69
N ILE A 80 -9.34 -34.91 -22.87
CA ILE A 80 -9.04 -34.56 -21.48
C ILE A 80 -8.19 -33.30 -21.41
N MET A 81 -7.15 -33.16 -22.26
CA MET A 81 -6.30 -31.98 -22.28
C MET A 81 -7.06 -30.72 -22.70
N LEU A 82 -8.01 -30.83 -23.60
CA LEU A 82 -8.88 -29.72 -23.99
C LEU A 82 -9.78 -29.26 -22.84
N ILE A 83 -10.35 -30.20 -22.08
CA ILE A 83 -11.18 -29.88 -20.90
C ILE A 83 -10.33 -29.16 -19.84
N LEU A 84 -9.12 -29.66 -19.56
CA LEU A 84 -8.23 -29.05 -18.60
C LEU A 84 -7.81 -27.62 -19.05
N ALA A 85 -7.54 -27.42 -20.33
CA ALA A 85 -7.28 -26.10 -20.88
C ALA A 85 -8.46 -25.14 -20.70
N LEU A 86 -9.68 -25.60 -20.92
CA LEU A 86 -10.91 -24.83 -20.71
C LEU A 86 -11.12 -24.47 -19.25
N ILE A 87 -10.86 -25.38 -18.32
CA ILE A 87 -10.92 -25.09 -16.87
C ILE A 87 -9.86 -24.02 -16.49
N CYS A 88 -8.63 -24.13 -16.99
CA CYS A 88 -7.60 -23.13 -16.72
C CYS A 88 -7.98 -21.74 -17.28
N THR A 89 -8.57 -21.67 -18.47
CA THR A 89 -9.01 -20.39 -19.04
C THR A 89 -10.18 -19.77 -18.26
N THR A 90 -11.11 -20.56 -17.72
CA THR A 90 -12.19 -20.05 -16.86
C THR A 90 -11.65 -19.52 -15.53
N ILE A 91 -10.63 -20.18 -14.94
CA ILE A 91 -9.95 -19.70 -13.74
C ILE A 91 -9.22 -18.39 -14.03
N LEU A 92 -8.51 -18.28 -15.16
CA LEU A 92 -7.83 -17.03 -15.57
C LEU A 92 -8.82 -15.88 -15.76
N SER A 93 -9.97 -16.14 -16.36
CA SER A 93 -11.02 -15.14 -16.58
C SER A 93 -11.61 -14.62 -15.26
N SER A 94 -11.59 -15.42 -14.18
CA SER A 94 -12.05 -15.00 -12.85
C SER A 94 -11.06 -14.10 -12.09
N ARG A 95 -9.89 -13.82 -12.67
CA ARG A 95 -8.81 -12.97 -12.10
C ARG A 95 -8.44 -13.38 -10.68
N PRO A 96 -7.70 -14.49 -10.51
CA PRO A 96 -7.18 -14.87 -9.20
C PRO A 96 -6.27 -13.76 -8.67
N SER A 97 -6.61 -13.22 -7.50
CA SER A 97 -5.86 -12.14 -6.86
C SER A 97 -5.32 -12.58 -5.51
N ARG A 98 -4.11 -12.16 -5.20
CA ARG A 98 -3.54 -12.25 -3.86
C ARG A 98 -3.80 -10.94 -3.12
N VAL A 99 -4.24 -11.06 -1.89
CA VAL A 99 -4.18 -9.94 -0.96
C VAL A 99 -2.71 -9.81 -0.60
N LEU A 100 -2.06 -8.75 -1.07
CA LEU A 100 -0.73 -8.40 -0.55
C LEU A 100 -0.90 -8.17 0.94
N ASN A 101 -0.18 -8.95 1.74
CA ASN A 101 -0.25 -8.86 3.20
C ASN A 101 -0.03 -7.40 3.61
N ALA A 102 -0.92 -6.90 4.45
CA ALA A 102 -0.86 -5.55 5.02
C ALA A 102 0.50 -5.20 5.67
N ASN A 103 1.34 -6.20 5.97
CA ASN A 103 2.65 -5.99 6.56
C ASN A 103 3.67 -5.29 5.63
N GLU A 104 3.58 -5.45 4.30
CA GLU A 104 4.46 -4.69 3.39
C GLU A 104 3.91 -3.28 3.09
N GLN A 105 2.60 -3.06 3.26
CA GLN A 105 1.98 -1.73 3.13
C GLN A 105 1.96 -0.94 4.44
N SER A 106 2.17 -1.58 5.59
CA SER A 106 2.21 -0.89 6.89
C SER A 106 3.43 0.04 7.03
N SER A 107 4.47 -0.18 6.24
CA SER A 107 5.70 0.63 6.23
C SER A 107 5.65 1.86 5.32
N SER A 108 4.52 2.18 4.69
CA SER A 108 4.44 3.29 3.73
C SER A 108 3.87 4.57 4.34
N ARG A 109 4.50 5.08 5.39
CA ARG A 109 4.11 6.32 6.06
C ARG A 109 5.18 7.40 5.92
N ASP A 110 4.74 8.65 5.86
CA ASP A 110 5.60 9.83 5.91
C ASP A 110 5.35 10.56 7.22
N ILE A 111 6.40 10.74 8.02
CA ILE A 111 6.33 11.39 9.33
C ILE A 111 7.22 12.63 9.31
N VAL A 112 6.65 13.79 9.54
CA VAL A 112 7.41 15.03 9.69
C VAL A 112 7.46 15.43 11.16
N LEU A 113 8.67 15.49 11.70
CA LEU A 113 8.93 16.06 13.01
C LEU A 113 9.03 17.57 12.84
N CYS A 114 8.17 18.31 13.52
CA CYS A 114 8.01 19.74 13.38
C CYS A 114 8.30 20.39 14.73
N LEU A 115 9.44 21.09 14.86
CA LEU A 115 9.94 21.61 16.11
C LEU A 115 9.96 23.14 16.12
N ASP A 116 9.27 23.74 17.07
CA ASP A 116 9.39 25.15 17.41
C ASP A 116 10.71 25.40 18.15
N VAL A 117 11.56 26.23 17.61
CA VAL A 117 12.86 26.62 18.22
C VAL A 117 12.86 28.09 18.64
N SER A 118 11.72 28.58 19.10
CA SER A 118 11.60 29.93 19.68
C SER A 118 12.31 30.01 21.03
N GLY A 119 12.55 31.23 21.48
CA GLY A 119 13.27 31.45 22.74
C GLY A 119 12.60 30.85 23.97
N SER A 120 11.26 30.70 23.95
CA SER A 120 10.49 30.10 25.05
C SER A 120 10.59 28.56 25.08
N THR A 121 10.72 27.91 23.91
CA THR A 121 10.78 26.44 23.80
C THR A 121 12.22 25.94 23.90
N LEU A 122 13.21 26.73 23.51
CA LEU A 122 14.60 26.31 23.37
C LEU A 122 15.20 25.59 24.61
N PRO A 123 14.89 25.97 25.88
CA PRO A 123 15.35 25.25 27.07
C PRO A 123 14.78 23.80 27.15
N TYR A 124 13.64 23.54 26.54
CA TYR A 124 12.91 22.27 26.58
C TYR A 124 13.12 21.41 25.33
N ASP A 125 13.68 21.99 24.27
CA ASP A 125 13.84 21.31 22.97
C ASP A 125 14.76 20.09 23.03
N LEU A 126 15.69 20.03 23.99
CA LEU A 126 16.51 18.84 24.22
C LEU A 126 15.64 17.63 24.58
N GLU A 127 14.63 17.80 25.43
CA GLU A 127 13.72 16.73 25.82
C GLU A 127 12.86 16.28 24.65
N VAL A 128 12.42 17.23 23.82
CA VAL A 128 11.70 16.94 22.56
C VAL A 128 12.55 16.13 21.59
N ILE A 129 13.79 16.57 21.36
CA ILE A 129 14.71 15.82 20.47
C ILE A 129 15.01 14.43 21.01
N ASN A 130 15.16 14.27 22.31
CA ASN A 130 15.33 12.97 22.95
C ASN A 130 14.05 12.10 22.82
N ALA A 131 12.85 12.70 22.89
CA ALA A 131 11.60 12.04 22.60
C ALA A 131 11.53 11.59 21.13
N TYR A 132 11.96 12.44 20.20
CA TYR A 132 12.05 12.09 18.78
C TYR A 132 13.05 10.94 18.51
N LEU A 133 14.20 10.91 19.21
CA LEU A 133 15.15 9.80 19.12
C LEU A 133 14.51 8.47 19.53
N LYS A 134 13.83 8.45 20.69
CA LYS A 134 13.08 7.26 21.16
C LYS A 134 11.97 6.88 20.18
N PHE A 135 11.27 7.86 19.63
CA PHE A 135 10.20 7.65 18.65
C PHE A 135 10.74 6.95 17.39
N VAL A 136 11.87 7.44 16.85
CA VAL A 136 12.50 6.86 15.65
C VAL A 136 12.97 5.41 15.84
N GLU A 137 13.28 5.00 17.06
CA GLU A 137 13.71 3.61 17.36
C GLU A 137 12.63 2.56 17.16
N HIS A 138 11.36 2.97 17.17
CA HIS A 138 10.21 2.08 17.04
C HIS A 138 9.72 1.90 15.59
N PHE A 139 10.25 2.67 14.64
CA PHE A 139 9.81 2.63 13.24
C PHE A 139 10.74 1.83 12.34
N GLN A 140 10.14 1.18 11.33
CA GLN A 140 10.84 0.42 10.30
C GLN A 140 10.07 0.57 8.96
N GLY A 141 10.68 1.29 8.00
CA GLY A 141 10.12 1.49 6.66
C GLY A 141 9.32 2.79 6.46
N GLU A 142 9.06 3.58 7.50
CA GLU A 142 8.54 4.94 7.39
C GLU A 142 9.62 5.89 6.88
N ARG A 143 9.22 6.97 6.18
CA ARG A 143 10.12 8.08 5.89
C ARG A 143 9.94 9.16 6.95
N ILE A 144 11.04 9.60 7.52
CA ILE A 144 11.06 10.60 8.58
C ILE A 144 11.79 11.83 8.07
N GLY A 145 11.22 13.02 8.31
CA GLY A 145 11.85 14.32 8.06
C GLY A 145 11.81 15.20 9.30
N LEU A 146 12.72 16.16 9.40
CA LEU A 146 12.74 17.15 10.46
C LEU A 146 12.75 18.57 9.88
N SER A 147 11.80 19.38 10.33
CA SER A 147 11.78 20.82 10.11
C SER A 147 11.77 21.55 11.44
N ILE A 148 12.55 22.59 11.53
CA ILE A 148 12.56 23.51 12.67
C ILE A 148 11.99 24.85 12.23
N PHE A 149 11.28 25.54 13.11
CA PHE A 149 10.70 26.85 12.81
C PHE A 149 10.74 27.78 14.01
N ASN A 150 10.71 29.07 13.70
CA ASN A 150 10.54 30.17 14.63
C ASN A 150 9.71 31.26 13.90
N SER A 151 10.29 32.34 13.42
CA SER A 151 9.63 33.30 12.52
C SER A 151 9.59 32.85 11.05
N THR A 152 10.46 31.91 10.69
CA THR A 152 10.50 31.19 9.40
C THR A 152 10.85 29.73 9.66
N SER A 153 10.73 28.90 8.64
CA SER A 153 10.96 27.44 8.77
C SER A 153 12.17 27.01 7.95
N ARG A 154 12.91 26.04 8.48
CA ARG A 154 14.03 25.40 7.81
C ARG A 154 13.94 23.88 7.92
N THR A 155 14.08 23.19 6.80
CA THR A 155 14.22 21.74 6.77
C THR A 155 15.64 21.37 7.22
N VAL A 156 15.75 20.60 8.30
CA VAL A 156 17.02 20.05 8.78
C VAL A 156 17.42 18.85 7.92
N PHE A 157 16.50 17.92 7.71
CA PHE A 157 16.61 16.85 6.71
C PHE A 157 15.25 16.52 6.11
N PRO A 158 15.20 16.22 4.80
CA PRO A 158 13.96 15.86 4.11
C PRO A 158 13.49 14.49 4.52
N LEU A 159 12.30 14.10 4.05
CA LEU A 159 11.76 12.75 4.26
C LEU A 159 12.73 11.69 3.72
N THR A 160 13.24 10.84 4.61
CA THR A 160 14.19 9.77 4.32
C THR A 160 13.87 8.52 5.13
N ASP A 161 14.20 7.37 4.59
CA ASP A 161 14.17 6.06 5.24
C ASP A 161 15.56 5.62 5.76
N ASP A 162 16.57 6.48 5.60
CA ASP A 162 17.89 6.26 6.20
C ASP A 162 17.89 6.62 7.70
N TYR A 163 17.50 5.64 8.53
CA TYR A 163 17.48 5.79 9.98
C TYR A 163 18.85 6.09 10.60
N SER A 164 19.94 5.75 9.92
CA SER A 164 21.29 6.08 10.41
C SER A 164 21.56 7.56 10.29
N LEU A 165 21.13 8.17 9.18
CA LEU A 165 21.17 9.62 8.98
C LEU A 165 20.26 10.32 9.98
N VAL A 166 19.00 9.88 10.11
CA VAL A 166 18.03 10.47 11.05
C VAL A 166 18.58 10.48 12.47
N LYS A 167 19.06 9.35 12.98
CA LYS A 167 19.65 9.24 14.32
C LYS A 167 20.86 10.15 14.49
N LYS A 168 21.76 10.21 13.53
CA LYS A 168 22.94 11.12 13.57
C LYS A 168 22.54 12.57 13.66
N GLN A 169 21.55 13.00 12.87
CA GLN A 169 21.08 14.38 12.87
C GLN A 169 20.37 14.75 14.19
N LEU A 170 19.52 13.86 14.71
CA LEU A 170 18.88 14.08 16.00
C LEU A 170 19.89 14.06 17.16
N GLN A 171 20.86 13.15 17.14
CA GLN A 171 21.95 13.13 18.14
C GLN A 171 22.82 14.39 18.09
N TYR A 172 23.06 14.92 16.89
CA TYR A 172 23.76 16.17 16.72
C TYR A 172 22.97 17.34 17.33
N ALA A 173 21.66 17.42 17.01
CA ALA A 173 20.77 18.42 17.60
C ALA A 173 20.69 18.29 19.14
N SER A 174 20.59 17.07 19.67
CA SER A 174 20.59 16.82 21.12
C SER A 174 21.85 17.35 21.79
N LYS A 175 23.03 17.10 21.21
CA LYS A 175 24.31 17.64 21.75
C LYS A 175 24.39 19.15 21.71
N LEU A 176 23.84 19.80 20.68
CA LEU A 176 23.82 21.25 20.58
C LEU A 176 22.90 21.86 21.65
N LEU A 177 21.70 21.26 21.81
CA LEU A 177 20.68 21.79 22.70
C LEU A 177 20.97 21.51 24.18
N ASP A 178 21.86 20.57 24.50
CA ASP A 178 22.33 20.39 25.91
C ASP A 178 22.99 21.65 26.50
N GLY A 179 23.55 22.51 25.66
CA GLY A 179 24.16 23.78 26.10
C GLY A 179 23.20 24.92 26.42
N VAL A 180 21.91 24.83 26.05
CA VAL A 180 20.95 25.95 26.14
C VAL A 180 19.83 25.73 27.16
N GLN A 181 19.89 24.69 27.98
CA GLN A 181 18.84 24.37 28.94
C GLN A 181 18.70 25.34 30.12
N THR A 182 19.80 25.94 30.54
CA THR A 182 19.84 26.86 31.69
C THR A 182 20.68 28.09 31.35
N GLN A 183 20.36 29.21 31.98
CA GLN A 183 21.11 30.46 31.80
C GLN A 183 22.59 30.29 32.15
N ASP A 184 22.90 29.54 33.21
CA ASP A 184 24.29 29.27 33.63
C ASP A 184 25.09 28.51 32.53
N LYS A 185 24.43 27.57 31.80
CA LYS A 185 25.08 26.89 30.68
C LYS A 185 25.32 27.83 29.51
N ILE A 186 24.42 28.76 29.25
CA ILE A 186 24.53 29.76 28.19
C ILE A 186 25.67 30.73 28.51
N ASP A 187 25.73 31.25 29.76
CA ASP A 187 26.72 32.20 30.18
C ASP A 187 28.15 31.63 30.20
N ASN A 188 28.28 30.34 30.47
CA ASN A 188 29.57 29.64 30.49
C ASN A 188 29.89 28.92 29.13
N MET A 189 29.10 29.17 28.09
CA MET A 189 29.26 28.53 26.81
C MET A 189 30.51 29.00 26.05
N GLN A 190 31.24 28.04 25.48
CA GLN A 190 32.36 28.39 24.60
C GLN A 190 31.87 29.03 23.30
N GLN A 191 32.60 30.01 22.79
CA GLN A 191 32.30 30.72 21.54
C GLN A 191 32.03 29.76 20.35
N LYS A 192 32.77 28.67 20.28
CA LYS A 192 32.58 27.64 19.23
C LYS A 192 31.23 26.98 19.32
N GLN A 193 30.77 26.63 20.51
CA GLN A 193 29.47 26.00 20.74
C GLN A 193 28.33 26.96 20.41
N TYR A 194 28.46 28.23 20.83
CA TYR A 194 27.51 29.29 20.47
C TYR A 194 27.38 29.44 18.95
N GLN A 195 28.49 29.46 18.22
CA GLN A 195 28.47 29.50 16.74
C GLN A 195 27.79 28.28 16.11
N GLN A 196 28.00 27.09 16.65
CA GLN A 196 27.36 25.88 16.15
C GLN A 196 25.85 25.93 16.35
N ILE A 197 25.35 26.37 17.52
CA ILE A 197 23.92 26.53 17.79
C ILE A 197 23.33 27.60 16.87
N SER A 198 23.98 28.77 16.76
CA SER A 198 23.55 29.85 15.87
C SER A 198 23.46 29.38 14.42
N THR A 199 24.45 28.61 13.93
CA THR A 199 24.43 28.04 12.58
C THR A 199 23.31 27.01 12.43
N TRP A 200 23.01 26.22 13.47
CA TRP A 200 21.91 25.24 13.43
C TRP A 200 20.54 25.93 13.43
N LEU A 201 20.39 27.08 14.08
CA LEU A 201 19.19 27.90 14.09
C LEU A 201 19.08 28.85 12.89
N ASP A 202 20.15 29.01 12.11
CA ASP A 202 20.16 29.93 10.97
C ASP A 202 19.07 29.61 9.96
N GLY A 203 18.45 30.67 9.42
CA GLY A 203 17.30 30.55 8.51
C GLY A 203 15.94 30.42 9.21
N THR A 204 15.88 30.29 10.54
CA THR A 204 14.61 30.29 11.29
C THR A 204 14.21 31.66 11.84
N GLN A 205 15.13 32.64 11.90
CA GLN A 205 14.96 33.95 12.52
C GLN A 205 15.06 35.11 11.51
N ASN A 206 14.30 35.06 10.43
CA ASN A 206 14.40 36.05 9.35
C ASN A 206 13.46 37.27 9.52
N ARG A 207 12.57 37.27 10.53
CA ARG A 207 11.64 38.37 10.80
C ARG A 207 11.97 38.97 12.17
N LYS A 208 12.30 40.27 12.20
CA LYS A 208 12.69 40.99 13.43
C LYS A 208 11.56 41.14 14.46
N GLU A 209 10.31 41.11 14.02
CA GLU A 209 9.11 41.35 14.85
C GLU A 209 8.31 40.09 15.16
N ALA A 210 8.87 38.92 14.93
CA ALA A 210 8.18 37.65 15.13
C ALA A 210 9.17 36.58 15.63
N THR A 211 8.81 35.84 16.65
CA THR A 211 9.69 34.83 17.26
C THR A 211 9.02 33.44 17.40
N SER A 212 7.75 33.30 17.07
CA SER A 212 7.05 31.98 17.06
C SER A 212 5.79 32.07 16.21
N LEU A 213 5.91 31.65 14.96
CA LEU A 213 4.79 31.62 14.01
C LEU A 213 4.31 30.18 13.79
N ILE A 214 3.63 29.61 14.78
CA ILE A 214 3.29 28.19 14.89
C ILE A 214 2.45 27.71 13.69
N GLY A 215 1.43 28.47 13.28
CA GLY A 215 0.61 28.11 12.14
C GLY A 215 1.39 28.08 10.83
N ASP A 216 2.25 29.08 10.59
CA ASP A 216 3.13 29.15 9.43
C ASP A 216 4.16 28.00 9.44
N GLY A 217 4.70 27.67 10.63
CA GLY A 217 5.58 26.54 10.87
C GLY A 217 4.93 25.22 10.50
N LEU A 218 3.71 24.98 10.99
CA LEU A 218 2.95 23.77 10.68
C LEU A 218 2.66 23.63 9.17
N VAL A 219 2.28 24.74 8.50
CA VAL A 219 2.07 24.74 7.05
C VAL A 219 3.36 24.40 6.31
N SER A 220 4.50 24.94 6.73
CA SER A 220 5.81 24.63 6.15
C SER A 220 6.21 23.17 6.36
N CYS A 221 5.96 22.60 7.55
CA CYS A 221 6.18 21.19 7.83
C CYS A 221 5.32 20.29 6.93
N ALA A 222 4.07 20.66 6.72
CA ALA A 222 3.18 19.93 5.85
C ALA A 222 3.58 20.02 4.36
N ALA A 223 4.23 21.10 3.94
CA ALA A 223 4.76 21.25 2.58
C ALA A 223 5.92 20.28 2.27
N MET A 224 6.57 19.68 3.29
CA MET A 224 7.56 18.61 3.09
C MET A 224 6.93 17.30 2.60
N ILE A 225 5.63 17.12 2.80
CA ILE A 225 4.92 15.90 2.41
C ILE A 225 4.59 15.97 0.91
N PRO A 226 5.01 14.98 0.10
CA PRO A 226 4.78 14.99 -1.33
C PRO A 226 3.29 15.09 -1.69
N GLY A 227 2.97 15.92 -2.68
CA GLY A 227 1.61 16.12 -3.18
C GLY A 227 0.75 17.09 -2.36
N VAL A 228 1.32 17.77 -1.37
CA VAL A 228 0.64 18.86 -0.66
C VAL A 228 0.90 20.17 -1.40
N VAL A 229 -0.16 20.75 -1.94
CA VAL A 229 -0.12 22.05 -2.63
C VAL A 229 -1.06 23.00 -1.91
N TYR A 230 -0.52 24.10 -1.38
CA TYR A 230 -1.29 25.17 -0.73
C TYR A 230 -1.67 26.26 -1.75
N GLY A 231 -2.87 26.82 -1.60
CA GLY A 231 -3.29 28.00 -2.36
C GLY A 231 -4.05 27.72 -3.66
N SER A 232 -4.29 26.49 -4.06
CA SER A 232 -5.20 26.18 -5.14
C SER A 232 -6.65 26.21 -4.64
N SER A 233 -7.38 27.28 -4.94
CA SER A 233 -8.83 27.40 -4.77
C SER A 233 -9.55 26.58 -5.84
N SER A 234 -9.35 25.27 -5.91
CA SER A 234 -10.03 24.47 -6.89
C SER A 234 -10.75 23.28 -6.27
N ASN A 235 -12.06 23.34 -6.39
CA ASN A 235 -13.01 22.24 -6.17
C ASN A 235 -12.80 21.03 -7.11
N SER A 236 -11.67 20.88 -7.78
CA SER A 236 -11.61 19.98 -8.94
C SER A 236 -10.37 19.12 -9.07
N GLN A 237 -9.54 18.96 -8.06
CA GLN A 237 -8.52 17.92 -8.18
C GLN A 237 -8.40 17.12 -6.89
N LYS A 238 -8.99 15.90 -6.92
CA LYS A 238 -8.49 14.81 -6.11
C LYS A 238 -6.96 14.82 -6.27
N PRO A 239 -6.16 14.74 -5.19
CA PRO A 239 -4.71 14.73 -5.31
C PRO A 239 -4.31 13.53 -6.19
N HIS A 240 -4.14 13.83 -7.49
CA HIS A 240 -3.59 12.86 -8.42
C HIS A 240 -2.16 12.60 -7.99
N ASN A 241 -1.87 11.36 -7.66
CA ASN A 241 -0.54 10.85 -7.35
C ASN A 241 0.00 11.04 -5.91
N ARG A 242 -0.81 11.04 -4.88
CA ARG A 242 -0.29 10.52 -3.62
C ARG A 242 0.01 9.03 -3.86
N LEU A 243 1.28 8.68 -3.90
CA LEU A 243 1.70 7.35 -3.52
C LEU A 243 0.83 6.99 -2.32
N ASN A 244 0.22 5.81 -2.25
CA ASN A 244 -0.71 5.35 -1.19
C ASN A 244 -0.07 5.36 0.22
N ARG A 245 0.58 6.47 0.58
CA ARG A 245 1.28 6.67 1.86
C ARG A 245 0.44 7.56 2.75
N SER A 246 0.24 7.13 3.98
CA SER A 246 -0.33 7.98 5.02
C SER A 246 0.70 9.01 5.47
N ALA A 247 0.26 10.18 5.91
CA ALA A 247 1.14 11.25 6.35
C ALA A 247 0.73 11.74 7.73
N SER A 248 1.71 11.97 8.59
CA SER A 248 1.52 12.56 9.92
C SER A 248 2.61 13.57 10.25
N ILE A 249 2.25 14.55 11.09
CA ILE A 249 3.15 15.57 11.61
C ILE A 249 3.13 15.48 13.13
N VAL A 250 4.30 15.46 13.77
CA VAL A 250 4.44 15.60 15.21
C VAL A 250 4.91 17.03 15.47
N LEU A 251 3.99 17.88 15.92
CA LEU A 251 4.24 19.30 16.19
C LEU A 251 4.64 19.49 17.65
N ALA A 252 5.87 19.95 17.89
CA ALA A 252 6.36 20.33 19.22
C ALA A 252 6.41 21.85 19.36
N THR A 253 5.69 22.42 20.33
CA THR A 253 5.62 23.86 20.62
C THR A 253 4.98 24.09 21.99
N ASP A 254 5.19 25.26 22.61
CA ASP A 254 4.47 25.71 23.81
C ASP A 254 3.15 26.45 23.50
N ASN A 255 2.86 26.64 22.21
CA ASN A 255 1.73 27.42 21.70
C ASN A 255 1.72 28.90 22.10
N VAL A 256 2.87 29.46 22.37
CA VAL A 256 3.03 30.92 22.62
C VAL A 256 3.36 31.63 21.32
N VAL A 257 2.35 32.22 20.69
CA VAL A 257 2.52 32.94 19.41
C VAL A 257 3.13 34.30 19.66
N SER A 258 4.24 34.61 19.01
CA SER A 258 4.87 35.91 19.03
C SER A 258 5.05 36.46 17.62
N GLY A 259 4.25 37.43 17.23
CA GLY A 259 4.21 38.03 15.89
C GLY A 259 2.86 37.91 15.21
N LYS A 260 2.81 38.28 13.93
CA LYS A 260 1.60 38.16 13.09
C LYS A 260 1.77 37.01 12.09
N PRO A 261 1.21 35.83 12.37
CA PRO A 261 1.28 34.71 11.43
C PRO A 261 0.36 34.95 10.22
N VAL A 262 0.69 34.35 9.09
CA VAL A 262 -0.19 34.27 7.91
C VAL A 262 -1.33 33.28 8.18
N TYR A 263 -1.00 32.16 8.85
CA TYR A 263 -1.95 31.13 9.27
C TYR A 263 -1.97 31.03 10.79
N SER A 264 -3.16 31.11 11.39
CA SER A 264 -3.33 30.69 12.78
C SER A 264 -3.17 29.16 12.90
N LEU A 265 -2.87 28.65 14.09
CA LEU A 265 -2.78 27.20 14.33
C LEU A 265 -4.06 26.45 13.86
N LYS A 266 -5.24 27.04 14.16
CA LYS A 266 -6.53 26.48 13.70
C LYS A 266 -6.60 26.38 12.17
N GLN A 267 -6.25 27.45 11.44
CA GLN A 267 -6.26 27.44 9.98
C GLN A 267 -5.27 26.43 9.40
N ALA A 268 -4.07 26.31 9.99
CA ALA A 268 -3.06 25.34 9.60
C ALA A 268 -3.54 23.90 9.83
N LEU A 269 -4.19 23.63 10.97
CA LEU A 269 -4.81 22.32 11.25
C LEU A 269 -5.96 21.99 10.30
N ASP A 270 -6.78 22.97 9.93
CA ASP A 270 -7.83 22.76 8.94
C ASP A 270 -7.26 22.45 7.55
N LEU A 271 -6.14 23.07 7.17
CA LEU A 271 -5.43 22.78 5.93
C LEU A 271 -4.82 21.38 5.92
N THR A 272 -4.16 20.96 7.01
CA THR A 272 -3.59 19.61 7.12
C THR A 272 -4.68 18.54 7.10
N LYS A 273 -5.80 18.79 7.76
CA LYS A 273 -6.96 17.89 7.74
C LYS A 273 -7.54 17.72 6.33
N ARG A 274 -7.71 18.80 5.57
CA ARG A 274 -8.15 18.74 4.15
C ARG A 274 -7.15 17.98 3.28
N ALA A 275 -5.87 18.09 3.63
CA ALA A 275 -4.81 17.35 2.99
C ALA A 275 -4.70 15.90 3.50
N ASN A 276 -5.59 15.42 4.36
CA ASN A 276 -5.54 14.09 4.98
C ASN A 276 -4.20 13.80 5.68
N ILE A 277 -3.66 14.82 6.37
CA ILE A 277 -2.46 14.74 7.19
C ILE A 277 -2.91 14.82 8.64
N GLN A 278 -2.53 13.83 9.44
CA GLN A 278 -2.75 13.85 10.86
C GLN A 278 -1.71 14.73 11.54
N VAL A 279 -2.11 15.52 12.53
CA VAL A 279 -1.22 16.33 13.34
C VAL A 279 -1.36 15.94 14.80
N ASP A 280 -0.25 15.48 15.39
CA ASP A 280 -0.16 15.15 16.80
C ASP A 280 0.70 16.22 17.49
N GLY A 281 0.32 16.63 18.70
CA GLY A 281 1.01 17.68 19.46
C GLY A 281 1.87 17.10 20.56
N LEU A 282 3.08 17.65 20.67
CA LEU A 282 3.97 17.44 21.80
C LEU A 282 4.24 18.80 22.47
N TYR A 283 3.83 18.94 23.73
CA TYR A 283 4.08 20.17 24.46
C TYR A 283 5.58 20.37 24.74
N SER A 284 6.12 21.51 24.34
CA SER A 284 7.51 21.90 24.54
C SER A 284 7.58 23.19 25.36
N GLY A 285 7.37 23.09 26.65
CA GLY A 285 7.40 24.23 27.57
C GLY A 285 7.56 23.81 29.03
N SER A 286 7.45 24.78 29.95
CA SER A 286 7.61 24.50 31.38
C SER A 286 6.44 23.67 31.91
N THR A 287 6.70 22.82 32.91
CA THR A 287 5.68 22.03 33.61
C THR A 287 4.61 22.91 34.25
N GLN A 288 5.00 24.13 34.65
CA GLN A 288 4.09 25.07 35.28
C GLN A 288 3.05 25.61 34.31
N SER A 289 3.43 25.77 33.03
CA SER A 289 2.55 26.29 31.98
C SER A 289 1.77 25.19 31.24
N GLU A 290 1.92 23.93 31.60
CA GLU A 290 1.24 22.79 30.97
C GLU A 290 -0.29 22.88 31.03
N ASN A 291 -0.84 23.52 32.06
CA ASN A 291 -2.28 23.69 32.27
C ASN A 291 -2.79 25.11 31.95
N GLU A 292 -1.95 25.96 31.36
CA GLU A 292 -2.34 27.30 30.96
C GLU A 292 -3.34 27.28 29.78
N ASN A 293 -4.03 28.42 29.59
CA ASN A 293 -5.04 28.57 28.55
C ASN A 293 -4.47 28.30 27.13
N THR A 294 -3.26 28.71 26.84
CA THR A 294 -2.57 28.52 25.56
C THR A 294 -2.35 27.04 25.27
N THR A 295 -1.88 26.28 26.25
CA THR A 295 -1.66 24.85 26.16
C THR A 295 -2.98 24.09 26.00
N ASN A 296 -4.00 24.47 26.78
CA ASN A 296 -5.34 23.85 26.68
C ASN A 296 -5.99 24.14 25.31
N GLN A 297 -5.84 25.34 24.77
CA GLN A 297 -6.30 25.67 23.41
C GLN A 297 -5.63 24.80 22.35
N MET A 298 -4.31 24.60 22.43
CA MET A 298 -3.58 23.71 21.51
C MET A 298 -4.11 22.27 21.64
N ARG A 299 -4.27 21.76 22.86
CA ARG A 299 -4.82 20.43 23.12
C ARG A 299 -6.16 20.26 22.45
N GLU A 300 -7.11 21.16 22.71
CA GLU A 300 -8.46 21.11 22.13
C GLU A 300 -8.44 21.16 20.60
N LEU A 301 -7.62 22.01 20.01
CA LEU A 301 -7.51 22.15 18.56
C LEU A 301 -6.96 20.88 17.91
N ILE A 302 -5.94 20.27 18.49
CA ILE A 302 -5.32 19.05 17.98
C ILE A 302 -6.28 17.86 18.11
N GLU A 303 -6.87 17.67 19.31
CA GLU A 303 -7.82 16.58 19.59
C GLU A 303 -9.09 16.69 18.73
N LYS A 304 -9.62 17.89 18.53
CA LYS A 304 -10.76 18.15 17.64
C LYS A 304 -10.46 17.81 16.18
N ASN A 305 -9.19 17.88 15.78
CA ASN A 305 -8.77 17.48 14.45
C ASN A 305 -8.38 15.99 14.34
N GLY A 306 -8.54 15.22 15.42
CA GLY A 306 -8.29 13.77 15.46
C GLY A 306 -6.86 13.40 15.84
N GLY A 307 -6.03 14.37 16.20
CA GLY A 307 -4.68 14.16 16.71
C GLY A 307 -4.67 13.85 18.21
N ILE A 308 -3.47 13.63 18.73
CA ILE A 308 -3.18 13.39 20.14
C ILE A 308 -2.35 14.54 20.65
N PHE A 309 -2.59 14.91 21.89
CA PHE A 309 -1.77 15.86 22.61
C PHE A 309 -1.03 15.20 23.76
N LEU A 310 0.28 15.35 23.82
CA LEU A 310 1.16 14.76 24.81
C LEU A 310 2.01 15.82 25.49
N THR A 311 2.36 15.56 26.74
CA THR A 311 3.28 16.36 27.53
C THR A 311 4.57 15.60 27.80
N GLN A 312 5.67 16.30 28.01
CA GLN A 312 7.01 15.69 28.08
C GLN A 312 7.23 14.79 29.32
N HIS A 313 6.51 15.09 30.42
CA HIS A 313 6.76 14.49 31.73
C HIS A 313 6.37 13.03 31.90
N ASN A 314 5.70 12.45 30.92
CA ASN A 314 5.37 11.03 30.92
C ASN A 314 6.33 10.27 29.99
N SER A 315 7.31 9.56 30.54
CA SER A 315 8.18 8.67 29.76
C SER A 315 7.39 7.61 28.97
N ASP A 316 6.17 7.31 29.41
CA ASP A 316 5.21 6.47 28.68
C ASP A 316 4.49 7.20 27.54
N SER A 317 4.58 8.55 27.47
CA SER A 317 3.89 9.35 26.46
C SER A 317 4.39 9.09 25.06
N VAL A 318 5.71 8.94 24.89
CA VAL A 318 6.30 8.61 23.57
C VAL A 318 5.85 7.23 23.09
N LEU A 319 5.82 6.23 23.98
CA LEU A 319 5.31 4.90 23.67
C LEU A 319 3.81 4.91 23.41
N ALA A 320 3.05 5.75 24.13
CA ALA A 320 1.63 5.96 23.89
C ALA A 320 1.38 6.61 22.52
N LEU A 321 2.21 7.59 22.13
CA LEU A 321 2.16 8.23 20.81
C LEU A 321 2.43 7.19 19.71
N VAL A 322 3.50 6.43 19.82
CA VAL A 322 3.84 5.37 18.87
C VAL A 322 2.68 4.39 18.73
N ARG A 323 2.20 3.81 19.84
CA ARG A 323 1.08 2.86 19.84
C ARG A 323 -0.19 3.42 19.22
N LYS A 324 -0.51 4.67 19.49
CA LYS A 324 -1.74 5.29 18.99
C LYS A 324 -1.62 5.68 17.51
N ILE A 325 -0.44 6.14 17.08
CA ILE A 325 -0.13 6.34 15.66
C ILE A 325 -0.24 4.99 14.90
N GLU A 326 0.25 3.89 15.48
CA GLU A 326 0.10 2.55 14.92
C GLU A 326 -1.36 2.06 14.90
N GLN A 327 -2.11 2.27 15.98
CA GLN A 327 -3.52 1.87 16.06
C GLN A 327 -4.42 2.62 15.08
N GLN A 328 -4.25 3.93 14.95
CA GLN A 328 -5.01 4.73 13.98
C GLN A 328 -4.70 4.33 12.54
N HIS A 329 -3.45 3.96 12.26
CA HIS A 329 -3.06 3.41 10.97
C HIS A 329 -3.82 2.13 10.64
N THR A 330 -3.98 1.24 11.60
CA THR A 330 -4.71 -0.03 11.42
C THR A 330 -6.19 0.19 11.11
N ILE A 331 -6.80 1.25 11.67
CA ILE A 331 -8.21 1.61 11.41
C ILE A 331 -8.36 2.20 10.00
N MET A 332 -7.53 3.17 9.61
CA MET A 332 -7.55 3.76 8.25
C MET A 332 -7.24 2.72 7.16
N GLN A 333 -6.42 1.73 7.46
CA GLN A 333 -6.09 0.65 6.55
C GLN A 333 -7.27 -0.31 6.32
N LYS A 334 -8.14 -0.52 7.32
CA LYS A 334 -9.36 -1.34 7.14
C LYS A 334 -10.34 -0.71 6.15
N ASP A 335 -10.44 0.61 6.11
CA ASP A 335 -11.31 1.32 5.17
C ASP A 335 -10.70 1.40 3.75
N SER A 336 -9.38 1.30 3.62
CA SER A 336 -8.66 1.34 2.33
C SER A 336 -8.38 -0.03 1.72
N THR A 337 -8.78 -1.13 2.35
CA THR A 337 -8.53 -2.52 1.90
C THR A 337 -9.19 -2.90 0.57
N GLN A 338 -9.91 -2.00 -0.08
CA GLN A 338 -10.44 -2.25 -1.43
C GLN A 338 -9.41 -2.16 -2.57
N SER A 339 -8.19 -1.69 -2.32
CA SER A 339 -7.24 -1.35 -3.41
C SER A 339 -5.99 -2.21 -3.54
N ALA A 340 -5.77 -3.19 -2.68
CA ALA A 340 -4.54 -3.99 -2.69
C ALA A 340 -4.71 -5.43 -3.19
N LEU A 341 -5.66 -5.67 -4.11
CA LEU A 341 -5.77 -6.93 -4.82
C LEU A 341 -4.82 -6.92 -6.03
N SER A 342 -3.64 -7.50 -5.87
CA SER A 342 -2.73 -7.76 -7.00
C SER A 342 -3.18 -9.02 -7.74
N ASP A 343 -3.42 -8.92 -9.04
CA ASP A 343 -3.75 -10.05 -9.88
C ASP A 343 -2.50 -10.92 -10.05
N ASP A 344 -2.59 -12.19 -9.70
CA ASP A 344 -1.50 -13.16 -9.87
C ASP A 344 -1.95 -14.33 -10.78
N PRO A 345 -1.88 -14.14 -12.10
CA PRO A 345 -2.28 -15.15 -13.09
C PRO A 345 -1.17 -16.17 -13.38
N SER A 346 0.03 -16.03 -12.81
CA SER A 346 1.26 -16.72 -13.23
C SER A 346 1.13 -18.26 -13.29
N ILE A 347 0.60 -18.87 -12.24
CA ILE A 347 0.46 -20.35 -12.17
C ILE A 347 -0.56 -20.85 -13.18
N ALA A 348 -1.71 -20.19 -13.28
CA ALA A 348 -2.79 -20.63 -14.15
C ALA A 348 -2.44 -20.47 -15.65
N THR A 349 -1.66 -19.43 -16.02
CA THR A 349 -1.16 -19.24 -17.38
C THR A 349 -0.18 -20.34 -17.79
N ILE A 350 0.75 -20.72 -16.91
CA ILE A 350 1.71 -21.80 -17.17
C ILE A 350 0.97 -23.11 -17.48
N PHE A 351 0.01 -23.49 -16.62
CA PHE A 351 -0.78 -24.71 -16.86
C PHE A 351 -1.62 -24.64 -18.13
N ALA A 352 -2.24 -23.50 -18.44
CA ALA A 352 -3.00 -23.32 -19.67
C ALA A 352 -2.12 -23.54 -20.92
N VAL A 353 -0.92 -22.97 -20.94
CA VAL A 353 0.04 -23.15 -22.05
C VAL A 353 0.46 -24.62 -22.18
N ILE A 354 0.75 -25.30 -21.05
CA ILE A 354 1.13 -26.71 -21.06
C ILE A 354 -0.01 -27.58 -21.63
N PHE A 355 -1.25 -27.38 -21.18
CA PHE A 355 -2.37 -28.18 -21.65
C PHE A 355 -2.71 -27.96 -23.14
N VAL A 356 -2.61 -26.69 -23.61
CA VAL A 356 -2.82 -26.36 -25.04
C VAL A 356 -1.71 -26.97 -25.89
N THR A 357 -0.45 -26.92 -25.48
CA THR A 357 0.66 -27.53 -26.24
C THR A 357 0.55 -29.04 -26.30
N LEU A 358 0.20 -29.72 -25.20
CA LEU A 358 -0.04 -31.17 -25.18
C LEU A 358 -1.22 -31.55 -26.05
N TRP A 359 -2.30 -30.78 -26.05
CA TRP A 359 -3.43 -30.96 -26.96
C TRP A 359 -3.03 -30.83 -28.42
N LEU A 360 -2.28 -29.80 -28.79
CA LEU A 360 -1.80 -29.62 -30.18
C LEU A 360 -0.91 -30.75 -30.64
N ILE A 361 -0.02 -31.28 -29.80
CA ILE A 361 0.86 -32.41 -30.11
C ILE A 361 0.02 -33.67 -30.33
N SER A 362 -0.97 -33.95 -29.46
CA SER A 362 -1.85 -35.11 -29.58
C SER A 362 -2.75 -35.02 -30.82
N ALA A 363 -3.28 -33.82 -31.12
CA ALA A 363 -4.12 -33.59 -32.30
C ALA A 363 -3.34 -33.77 -33.62
N ARG A 364 -2.06 -33.32 -33.67
CA ARG A 364 -1.20 -33.59 -34.83
C ARG A 364 -0.88 -35.07 -35.03
N ARG A 365 -0.70 -35.84 -33.95
CA ARG A 365 -0.46 -37.29 -34.03
C ARG A 365 -1.71 -38.07 -34.45
N ILE A 366 -2.90 -37.59 -34.16
CA ILE A 366 -4.16 -38.20 -34.59
C ILE A 366 -4.39 -38.03 -36.10
N LYS A 367 -3.92 -36.91 -36.68
CA LYS A 367 -4.03 -36.61 -38.12
C LYS A 367 -3.00 -37.33 -38.99
N ARG A 368 -1.93 -37.87 -38.44
CA ARG A 368 -0.94 -38.71 -39.12
C ARG A 368 -1.26 -40.19 -38.92
#